data_20ebca07fb7d237c0ed737f9e59ecfa2
#
_entry.id   20ebca07fb7d237c0ed737f9e59ecfa2
#
_cell.length_a   1.000
_cell.length_b   1.000
_cell.length_c   1.000
_cell.angle_alpha   90.00
_cell.angle_beta   90.00
_cell.angle_gamma   90.00
#
_symmetry.space_group_name_H-M   'P 1'
#
loop_
_entity.id
_entity.type
_entity.pdbx_description
1 polymer ?
#
loop_
_entity_poly.entity_id
_entity_poly.type
_entity_poly.pdbx_seq_one_letter_code
_entity_poly.pdbx_strand_id
1 'polypeptide(L)'
;MTRRKTDRSSEYSGAVTNWFVGMLILLFAALSVALIALGTQAYQAIGLRAEENAQKRISVGYALSRVHAFDTADAVRVEQREIGGRETDVLIFTEWVEDEAYETRMFQADGWLREQFTHAEYPLEGAEDGEPIAELDGFSVALDGMLLEMTFVDPDGEMRTVHAALRSGGEVWP
;
A
#
# COMPACT_ATOMS: atom_id res chain seq x y z
N MET A 1 -33.47 84.39 3.12
CA MET A 1 -34.17 83.09 2.99
C MET A 1 -33.42 82.26 2.00
N THR A 2 -32.36 81.53 2.46
CA THR A 2 -31.43 80.78 1.60
C THR A 2 -31.61 79.30 1.90
N ARG A 3 -32.05 78.57 0.91
CA ARG A 3 -32.57 77.21 0.90
C ARG A 3 -31.50 76.21 0.95
N ARG A 4 -31.40 75.42 2.05
CA ARG A 4 -30.61 74.21 2.23
C ARG A 4 -31.00 73.17 1.16
N LYS A 5 -30.15 72.94 0.18
CA LYS A 5 -30.32 71.92 -0.84
C LYS A 5 -29.00 71.23 -1.17
N THR A 6 -28.28 70.72 -0.18
CA THR A 6 -26.98 70.08 -0.38
C THR A 6 -26.70 68.95 0.62
N ASP A 7 -27.73 68.14 0.98
CA ASP A 7 -27.41 67.09 1.97
C ASP A 7 -27.88 65.65 1.56
N ARG A 8 -28.57 65.50 0.45
CA ARG A 8 -29.04 64.18 0.01
C ARG A 8 -28.05 63.43 -0.86
N SER A 9 -27.18 64.05 -1.59
CA SER A 9 -26.19 63.40 -2.48
C SER A 9 -24.99 62.81 -1.72
N SER A 10 -24.68 63.36 -0.55
CA SER A 10 -23.61 62.86 0.32
C SER A 10 -23.96 61.53 1.04
N GLU A 11 -25.22 61.43 1.49
CA GLU A 11 -25.68 60.20 2.17
C GLU A 11 -25.78 59.00 1.23
N TYR A 12 -26.23 59.19 -0.01
CA TYR A 12 -26.31 58.10 -1.01
C TYR A 12 -24.90 57.64 -1.44
N SER A 13 -23.93 58.53 -1.54
CA SER A 13 -22.54 58.18 -1.87
C SER A 13 -21.89 57.32 -0.77
N GLY A 14 -22.12 57.66 0.51
CA GLY A 14 -21.61 56.89 1.64
C GLY A 14 -22.24 55.49 1.74
N ALA A 15 -23.53 55.38 1.51
CA ALA A 15 -24.24 54.09 1.54
C ALA A 15 -23.75 53.11 0.44
N VAL A 16 -23.57 53.61 -0.79
CA VAL A 16 -23.05 52.82 -1.93
C VAL A 16 -21.60 52.34 -1.67
N THR A 17 -20.78 53.24 -1.11
CA THR A 17 -19.38 52.87 -0.78
C THR A 17 -19.34 51.81 0.31
N ASN A 18 -20.13 51.89 1.35
CA ASN A 18 -20.19 50.89 2.41
C ASN A 18 -20.72 49.52 1.90
N TRP A 19 -21.70 49.55 1.00
CA TRP A 19 -22.21 48.35 0.35
C TRP A 19 -21.14 47.67 -0.52
N PHE A 20 -20.39 48.46 -1.28
CA PHE A 20 -19.31 47.96 -2.11
C PHE A 20 -18.17 47.34 -1.27
N VAL A 21 -17.79 48.01 -0.18
CA VAL A 21 -16.78 47.48 0.77
C VAL A 21 -17.28 46.19 1.40
N GLY A 22 -18.53 46.11 1.84
CA GLY A 22 -19.12 44.89 2.39
C GLY A 22 -19.13 43.72 1.40
N MET A 23 -19.46 43.98 0.14
CA MET A 23 -19.43 42.98 -0.93
C MET A 23 -18.00 42.47 -1.21
N LEU A 24 -17.02 43.38 -1.16
CA LEU A 24 -15.62 43.05 -1.37
C LEU A 24 -15.07 42.17 -0.24
N ILE A 25 -15.44 42.45 1.00
CA ILE A 25 -15.11 41.63 2.16
C ILE A 25 -15.72 40.23 2.05
N LEU A 26 -16.99 40.14 1.67
CA LEU A 26 -17.69 38.88 1.45
C LEU A 26 -17.05 38.06 0.34
N LEU A 27 -16.68 38.70 -0.77
CA LEU A 27 -15.98 38.03 -1.87
C LEU A 27 -14.62 37.48 -1.42
N PHE A 28 -13.85 38.31 -0.68
CA PHE A 28 -12.58 37.88 -0.14
C PHE A 28 -12.72 36.70 0.83
N ALA A 29 -13.72 36.75 1.72
CA ALA A 29 -13.99 35.65 2.64
C ALA A 29 -14.38 34.35 1.88
N ALA A 30 -15.23 34.46 0.86
CA ALA A 30 -15.63 33.32 0.03
C ALA A 30 -14.44 32.71 -0.71
N LEU A 31 -13.57 33.54 -1.30
CA LEU A 31 -12.35 33.08 -1.97
C LEU A 31 -11.38 32.41 -0.99
N SER A 32 -11.24 32.96 0.23
CA SER A 32 -10.38 32.37 1.27
C SER A 32 -10.88 30.98 1.68
N VAL A 33 -12.19 30.80 1.89
CA VAL A 33 -12.77 29.49 2.20
C VAL A 33 -12.60 28.52 1.04
N ALA A 34 -12.80 28.98 -0.20
CA ALA A 34 -12.59 28.14 -1.38
C ALA A 34 -11.13 27.66 -1.51
N LEU A 35 -10.15 28.53 -1.26
CA LEU A 35 -8.74 28.18 -1.28
C LEU A 35 -8.38 27.15 -0.19
N ILE A 36 -8.92 27.32 1.02
CA ILE A 36 -8.72 26.34 2.11
C ILE A 36 -9.31 24.98 1.73
N ALA A 37 -10.53 24.97 1.20
CA ALA A 37 -11.20 23.73 0.78
C ALA A 37 -10.41 23.00 -0.32
N LEU A 38 -9.95 23.72 -1.34
CA LEU A 38 -9.11 23.16 -2.42
C LEU A 38 -7.76 22.66 -1.89
N GLY A 39 -7.13 23.41 -0.99
CA GLY A 39 -5.87 22.99 -0.35
C GLY A 39 -6.04 21.71 0.47
N THR A 40 -7.12 21.58 1.22
CA THR A 40 -7.42 20.39 2.01
C THR A 40 -7.66 19.17 1.11
N GLN A 41 -8.41 19.33 0.02
CA GLN A 41 -8.64 18.24 -0.94
C GLN A 41 -7.34 17.77 -1.61
N ALA A 42 -6.48 18.71 -2.01
CA ALA A 42 -5.17 18.38 -2.60
C ALA A 42 -4.28 17.65 -1.59
N TYR A 43 -4.26 18.08 -0.34
CA TYR A 43 -3.48 17.44 0.71
C TYR A 43 -3.96 16.02 1.02
N GLN A 44 -5.27 15.80 1.12
CA GLN A 44 -5.86 14.47 1.32
C GLN A 44 -5.54 13.53 0.15
N ALA A 45 -5.65 14.01 -1.09
CA ALA A 45 -5.32 13.21 -2.27
C ALA A 45 -3.84 12.78 -2.32
N ILE A 46 -2.93 13.62 -1.83
CA ILE A 46 -1.50 13.29 -1.74
C ILE A 46 -1.26 12.27 -0.61
N GLY A 47 -1.91 12.44 0.54
CA GLY A 47 -1.79 11.55 1.69
C GLY A 47 -2.22 10.12 1.35
N LEU A 48 -3.41 9.96 0.77
CA LEU A 48 -3.94 8.66 0.36
C LEU A 48 -3.03 7.94 -0.65
N ARG A 49 -2.52 8.66 -1.65
CA ARG A 49 -1.57 8.09 -2.62
C ARG A 49 -0.23 7.72 -2.01
N ALA A 50 0.23 8.45 -1.00
CA ALA A 50 1.47 8.14 -0.31
C ALA A 50 1.33 6.87 0.54
N GLU A 51 0.21 6.68 1.23
CA GLU A 51 -0.09 5.48 2.01
C GLU A 51 -0.25 4.25 1.11
N GLU A 52 -1.00 4.37 0.02
CA GLU A 52 -1.18 3.31 -0.98
C GLU A 52 0.15 2.88 -1.60
N ASN A 53 0.99 3.83 -2.02
CA ASN A 53 2.33 3.54 -2.54
C ASN A 53 3.27 2.95 -1.48
N ALA A 54 3.13 3.32 -0.21
CA ALA A 54 3.90 2.74 0.87
C ALA A 54 3.50 1.27 1.07
N GLN A 55 2.21 0.97 1.11
CA GLN A 55 1.69 -0.40 1.24
C GLN A 55 2.19 -1.32 0.10
N LYS A 56 2.11 -0.84 -1.14
CA LYS A 56 2.60 -1.56 -2.34
C LYS A 56 4.09 -1.89 -2.28
N ARG A 57 4.90 -1.08 -1.62
CA ARG A 57 6.34 -1.31 -1.45
C ARG A 57 6.65 -2.29 -0.32
N ILE A 58 5.74 -2.45 0.65
CA ILE A 58 5.96 -3.32 1.80
C ILE A 58 6.03 -4.78 1.34
N SER A 59 5.08 -5.26 0.55
CA SER A 59 5.01 -6.66 0.09
C SER A 59 6.29 -7.08 -0.66
N VAL A 60 6.69 -6.29 -1.66
CA VAL A 60 7.89 -6.56 -2.47
C VAL A 60 9.16 -6.45 -1.62
N GLY A 61 9.29 -5.35 -0.86
CA GLY A 61 10.47 -5.12 -0.02
C GLY A 61 10.64 -6.18 1.05
N TYR A 62 9.53 -6.62 1.64
CA TYR A 62 9.53 -7.69 2.63
C TYR A 62 9.98 -9.02 2.02
N ALA A 63 9.36 -9.45 0.91
CA ALA A 63 9.71 -10.69 0.23
C ALA A 63 11.18 -10.71 -0.20
N LEU A 64 11.67 -9.64 -0.83
CA LEU A 64 13.08 -9.53 -1.21
C LEU A 64 14.02 -9.58 -0.02
N SER A 65 13.65 -8.95 1.10
CA SER A 65 14.42 -9.01 2.34
C SER A 65 14.54 -10.43 2.87
N ARG A 66 13.44 -11.21 2.83
CA ARG A 66 13.44 -12.62 3.22
C ARG A 66 14.32 -13.46 2.29
N VAL A 67 14.15 -13.30 0.97
CA VAL A 67 15.00 -14.00 -0.01
C VAL A 67 16.47 -13.75 0.27
N HIS A 68 16.88 -12.50 0.49
CA HIS A 68 18.27 -12.19 0.77
C HIS A 68 18.77 -12.71 2.14
N ALA A 69 17.89 -12.80 3.13
CA ALA A 69 18.25 -13.30 4.46
C ALA A 69 18.49 -14.83 4.45
N PHE A 70 17.71 -15.54 3.64
CA PHE A 70 17.73 -17.01 3.57
C PHE A 70 18.44 -17.56 2.32
N ASP A 71 19.21 -16.74 1.58
CA ASP A 71 19.94 -17.15 0.38
C ASP A 71 21.17 -18.01 0.73
N THR A 72 20.89 -19.20 1.22
CA THR A 72 21.86 -20.26 1.50
C THR A 72 21.52 -21.50 0.68
N ALA A 73 22.46 -22.45 0.57
CA ALA A 73 22.27 -23.65 -0.24
C ALA A 73 21.03 -24.43 0.20
N ASP A 74 20.18 -24.74 -0.77
CA ASP A 74 18.96 -25.54 -0.63
C ASP A 74 17.93 -24.99 0.40
N ALA A 75 18.06 -23.72 0.79
CA ALA A 75 17.17 -23.10 1.77
C ALA A 75 15.88 -22.56 1.14
N VAL A 76 15.86 -22.31 -0.17
CA VAL A 76 14.72 -21.71 -0.87
C VAL A 76 14.06 -22.72 -1.77
N ARG A 77 12.73 -22.91 -1.59
CA ARG A 77 11.93 -23.75 -2.47
C ARG A 77 10.56 -23.15 -2.72
N VAL A 78 9.93 -23.58 -3.80
CA VAL A 78 8.59 -23.17 -4.21
C VAL A 78 7.73 -24.43 -4.28
N GLU A 79 6.56 -24.40 -3.68
CA GLU A 79 5.57 -25.47 -3.70
C GLU A 79 4.20 -24.91 -4.05
N GLN A 80 3.33 -25.75 -4.64
CA GLN A 80 1.91 -25.46 -4.72
C GLN A 80 1.19 -26.23 -3.62
N ARG A 81 0.34 -25.53 -2.85
CA ARG A 81 -0.45 -26.11 -1.77
C ARG A 81 -1.88 -25.65 -1.84
N GLU A 82 -2.78 -26.50 -1.40
CA GLU A 82 -4.18 -26.14 -1.21
C GLU A 82 -4.34 -25.46 0.15
N ILE A 83 -4.67 -24.15 0.14
CA ILE A 83 -4.87 -23.33 1.33
C ILE A 83 -6.30 -22.79 1.28
N GLY A 84 -7.12 -23.15 2.27
CA GLY A 84 -8.51 -22.74 2.32
C GLY A 84 -9.32 -23.14 1.08
N GLY A 85 -8.99 -24.29 0.45
CA GLY A 85 -9.68 -24.79 -0.76
C GLY A 85 -9.24 -24.13 -2.06
N ARG A 86 -8.10 -23.42 -2.07
CA ARG A 86 -7.49 -22.82 -3.27
C ARG A 86 -6.06 -23.29 -3.43
N GLU A 87 -5.71 -23.61 -4.67
CA GLU A 87 -4.33 -23.88 -5.05
C GLU A 87 -3.53 -22.57 -5.00
N THR A 88 -2.46 -22.53 -4.21
CA THR A 88 -1.69 -21.31 -3.89
C THR A 88 -0.21 -21.63 -3.96
N ASP A 89 0.54 -20.75 -4.59
CA ASP A 89 1.99 -20.83 -4.60
C ASP A 89 2.53 -20.42 -3.22
N VAL A 90 3.42 -21.23 -2.68
CA VAL A 90 4.08 -21.00 -1.37
C VAL A 90 5.58 -20.91 -1.58
N LEU A 91 6.15 -19.77 -1.20
CA LEU A 91 7.59 -19.59 -1.14
C LEU A 91 8.07 -20.01 0.25
N ILE A 92 8.98 -20.95 0.31
CA ILE A 92 9.44 -21.59 1.55
C ILE A 92 10.92 -21.35 1.73
N PHE A 93 11.28 -20.90 2.91
CA PHE A 93 12.66 -20.77 3.38
C PHE A 93 12.87 -21.76 4.52
N THR A 94 13.87 -22.64 4.39
CA THR A 94 14.20 -23.66 5.40
C THR A 94 15.46 -23.26 6.15
N GLU A 95 15.40 -23.32 7.46
CA GLU A 95 16.56 -23.16 8.33
C GLU A 95 16.67 -24.34 9.32
N TRP A 96 17.91 -24.68 9.68
CA TRP A 96 18.17 -25.77 10.60
C TRP A 96 18.65 -25.22 11.93
N VAL A 97 17.96 -25.59 13.01
CA VAL A 97 18.30 -25.22 14.38
C VAL A 97 18.42 -26.49 15.21
N GLU A 98 19.59 -26.81 15.71
CA GLU A 98 19.84 -28.00 16.55
C GLU A 98 19.32 -29.32 15.93
N ASP A 99 19.55 -29.51 14.62
CA ASP A 99 19.10 -30.67 13.82
C ASP A 99 17.58 -30.75 13.56
N GLU A 100 16.83 -29.72 13.93
CA GLU A 100 15.42 -29.57 13.58
C GLU A 100 15.23 -28.58 12.43
N ALA A 101 14.34 -28.90 11.48
CA ALA A 101 14.03 -28.05 10.35
C ALA A 101 12.88 -27.11 10.68
N TYR A 102 13.12 -25.82 10.52
CA TYR A 102 12.11 -24.77 10.61
C TYR A 102 11.88 -24.14 9.25
N GLU A 103 10.66 -23.75 9.00
CA GLU A 103 10.26 -23.14 7.74
C GLU A 103 9.59 -21.79 7.96
N THR A 104 10.04 -20.81 7.16
CA THR A 104 9.30 -19.58 6.92
C THR A 104 8.56 -19.76 5.60
N ARG A 105 7.24 -19.78 5.63
CA ARG A 105 6.34 -19.97 4.48
C ARG A 105 5.65 -18.68 4.15
N MET A 106 5.77 -18.20 2.92
CA MET A 106 5.14 -16.98 2.43
C MET A 106 4.11 -17.35 1.36
N PHE A 107 2.87 -16.89 1.53
CA PHE A 107 1.73 -17.23 0.68
C PHE A 107 0.66 -16.15 0.68
N GLN A 108 -0.24 -16.18 -0.29
CA GLN A 108 -1.40 -15.29 -0.32
C GLN A 108 -2.65 -16.05 0.14
N ALA A 109 -3.37 -15.48 1.09
CA ALA A 109 -4.69 -15.97 1.48
C ALA A 109 -5.55 -14.83 2.05
N ASP A 110 -6.85 -14.86 1.76
CA ASP A 110 -7.87 -13.92 2.26
C ASP A 110 -7.53 -12.44 2.04
N GLY A 111 -6.96 -12.11 0.86
CA GLY A 111 -6.60 -10.74 0.51
C GLY A 111 -5.31 -10.22 1.15
N TRP A 112 -4.47 -11.11 1.70
CA TRP A 112 -3.23 -10.75 2.36
C TRP A 112 -2.07 -11.61 1.91
N LEU A 113 -0.91 -11.00 1.76
CA LEU A 113 0.37 -11.71 1.83
C LEU A 113 0.59 -12.10 3.30
N ARG A 114 0.82 -13.38 3.55
CA ARG A 114 0.98 -13.94 4.88
C ARG A 114 2.31 -14.65 5.05
N GLU A 115 2.77 -14.72 6.28
CA GLU A 115 3.96 -15.46 6.65
C GLU A 115 3.66 -16.38 7.83
N GLN A 116 4.03 -17.65 7.71
CA GLN A 116 4.04 -18.61 8.79
C GLN A 116 5.49 -18.99 9.09
N PHE A 117 5.90 -18.91 10.35
CA PHE A 117 7.15 -19.49 10.83
C PHE A 117 6.84 -20.65 11.76
N THR A 118 7.29 -21.84 11.39
CA THR A 118 6.95 -23.05 12.13
C THR A 118 7.98 -24.17 11.90
N HIS A 119 7.90 -25.23 12.70
CA HIS A 119 8.61 -26.47 12.43
C HIS A 119 8.12 -27.09 11.12
N ALA A 120 9.03 -27.66 10.32
CA ALA A 120 8.73 -28.16 8.97
C ALA A 120 7.62 -29.24 8.92
N GLU A 121 7.45 -29.99 10.00
CA GLU A 121 6.42 -31.05 10.11
C GLU A 121 4.99 -30.52 10.30
N TYR A 122 4.83 -29.25 10.71
CA TYR A 122 3.49 -28.69 10.89
C TYR A 122 2.85 -28.35 9.54
N PRO A 123 1.57 -28.74 9.34
CA PRO A 123 0.88 -28.43 8.09
C PRO A 123 0.58 -26.94 7.93
N LEU A 124 0.36 -26.51 6.70
CA LEU A 124 -0.22 -25.24 6.32
C LEU A 124 -1.60 -25.53 5.71
N GLU A 125 -2.68 -25.27 6.43
CA GLU A 125 -4.04 -25.67 6.06
C GLU A 125 -4.92 -24.45 5.69
N GLY A 126 -4.74 -23.33 6.37
CA GLY A 126 -5.59 -22.16 6.23
C GLY A 126 -4.87 -20.83 6.32
N ALA A 127 -5.62 -19.76 6.07
CA ALA A 127 -5.12 -18.40 6.18
C ALA A 127 -4.69 -18.06 7.63
N GLU A 128 -5.37 -18.64 8.62
CA GLU A 128 -5.11 -18.44 10.05
C GLU A 128 -3.75 -18.94 10.50
N ASP A 129 -3.11 -19.83 9.73
CA ASP A 129 -1.79 -20.36 10.04
C ASP A 129 -0.66 -19.32 9.83
N GLY A 130 -0.94 -18.23 9.11
CA GLY A 130 0.04 -17.19 8.81
C GLY A 130 -0.37 -15.80 9.29
N GLU A 131 0.63 -15.04 9.75
CA GLU A 131 0.47 -13.64 10.13
C GLU A 131 0.35 -12.74 8.88
N PRO A 132 -0.60 -11.80 8.83
CA PRO A 132 -0.76 -10.89 7.71
C PRO A 132 0.38 -9.85 7.66
N ILE A 133 1.00 -9.69 6.48
CA ILE A 133 2.11 -8.76 6.24
C ILE A 133 1.66 -7.54 5.46
N ALA A 134 0.95 -7.74 4.34
CA ALA A 134 0.48 -6.65 3.48
C ALA A 134 -0.79 -7.09 2.74
N GLU A 135 -1.69 -6.14 2.44
CA GLU A 135 -2.84 -6.40 1.57
C GLU A 135 -2.38 -6.78 0.16
N LEU A 136 -2.91 -7.88 -0.36
CA LEU A 136 -2.50 -8.42 -1.65
C LEU A 136 -3.56 -9.37 -2.21
N ASP A 137 -4.04 -9.11 -3.43
CA ASP A 137 -5.06 -9.93 -4.08
C ASP A 137 -4.49 -11.17 -4.78
N GLY A 138 -3.18 -11.16 -5.11
CA GLY A 138 -2.52 -12.30 -5.71
C GLY A 138 -1.02 -12.34 -5.47
N PHE A 139 -0.52 -13.55 -5.29
CA PHE A 139 0.91 -13.84 -5.19
C PHE A 139 1.20 -15.08 -6.00
N SER A 140 2.13 -14.99 -6.93
CA SER A 140 2.66 -16.16 -7.61
C SER A 140 4.18 -16.14 -7.59
N VAL A 141 4.75 -17.32 -7.51
CA VAL A 141 6.18 -17.48 -7.42
C VAL A 141 6.64 -18.63 -8.30
N ALA A 142 7.68 -18.38 -9.08
CA ALA A 142 8.32 -19.37 -9.91
C ALA A 142 9.82 -19.38 -9.67
N LEU A 143 10.42 -20.56 -9.71
CA LEU A 143 11.85 -20.75 -9.56
C LEU A 143 12.38 -21.47 -10.80
N ASP A 144 13.30 -20.83 -11.52
CA ASP A 144 14.00 -21.39 -12.67
C ASP A 144 15.52 -21.41 -12.37
N GLY A 145 16.00 -22.56 -11.94
CA GLY A 145 17.36 -22.72 -11.49
C GLY A 145 17.72 -21.81 -10.31
N MET A 146 18.47 -20.75 -10.56
CA MET A 146 18.86 -19.76 -9.56
C MET A 146 18.04 -18.45 -9.65
N LEU A 147 17.08 -18.37 -10.53
CA LEU A 147 16.26 -17.17 -10.70
C LEU A 147 14.88 -17.38 -10.08
N LEU A 148 14.62 -16.67 -9.01
CA LEU A 148 13.30 -16.59 -8.37
C LEU A 148 12.53 -15.43 -8.97
N GLU A 149 11.37 -15.71 -9.56
CA GLU A 149 10.42 -14.70 -10.02
C GLU A 149 9.24 -14.66 -9.07
N MET A 150 8.91 -13.47 -8.59
CA MET A 150 7.77 -13.24 -7.70
C MET A 150 6.85 -12.19 -8.34
N THR A 151 5.59 -12.51 -8.50
CA THR A 151 4.57 -11.57 -9.01
C THR A 151 3.54 -11.29 -7.93
N PHE A 152 3.30 -10.02 -7.69
CA PHE A 152 2.37 -9.48 -6.69
C PHE A 152 1.24 -8.77 -7.43
N VAL A 153 -0.01 -9.04 -7.04
CA VAL A 153 -1.20 -8.34 -7.52
C VAL A 153 -1.79 -7.55 -6.37
N ASP A 154 -1.73 -6.23 -6.48
CA ASP A 154 -2.26 -5.33 -5.46
C ASP A 154 -3.80 -5.30 -5.48
N PRO A 155 -4.48 -4.81 -4.43
CA PRO A 155 -5.94 -4.72 -4.37
C PRO A 155 -6.58 -3.84 -5.46
N ASP A 156 -5.82 -2.96 -6.09
CA ASP A 156 -6.25 -2.16 -7.26
C ASP A 156 -6.04 -2.87 -8.60
N GLY A 157 -5.52 -4.11 -8.59
CA GLY A 157 -5.25 -4.92 -9.77
C GLY A 157 -3.92 -4.62 -10.46
N GLU A 158 -3.07 -3.75 -9.89
CA GLU A 158 -1.73 -3.51 -10.43
C GLU A 158 -0.84 -4.74 -10.19
N MET A 159 -0.20 -5.22 -11.25
CA MET A 159 0.75 -6.34 -11.17
C MET A 159 2.19 -5.83 -11.15
N ARG A 160 2.99 -6.40 -10.23
CA ARG A 160 4.42 -6.11 -10.13
C ARG A 160 5.20 -7.41 -10.06
N THR A 161 6.11 -7.60 -11.00
CA THR A 161 7.01 -8.75 -11.04
C THR A 161 8.42 -8.31 -10.65
N VAL A 162 9.02 -9.06 -9.75
CA VAL A 162 10.40 -8.86 -9.32
C VAL A 162 11.18 -10.15 -9.44
N HIS A 163 12.46 -10.02 -9.70
CA HIS A 163 13.38 -11.14 -9.86
C HIS A 163 14.47 -11.06 -8.81
N ALA A 164 14.77 -12.19 -8.20
CA ALA A 164 15.88 -12.35 -7.29
C ALA A 164 16.78 -13.50 -7.77
N ALA A 165 18.06 -13.23 -7.89
CA ALA A 165 19.04 -14.28 -8.17
C ALA A 165 19.49 -14.92 -6.85
N LEU A 166 19.29 -16.21 -6.70
CA LEU A 166 19.77 -17.00 -5.58
C LEU A 166 21.24 -17.34 -5.79
N ARG A 167 22.05 -17.24 -4.75
CA ARG A 167 23.49 -17.56 -4.83
C ARG A 167 23.77 -19.05 -4.82
N SER A 168 22.84 -19.81 -4.25
CA SER A 168 23.06 -21.22 -3.92
C SER A 168 22.12 -22.19 -4.65
N GLY A 169 21.26 -21.69 -5.55
CA GLY A 169 20.22 -22.50 -6.18
C GLY A 169 19.03 -22.78 -5.25
N GLY A 170 17.94 -23.26 -5.82
CA GLY A 170 16.73 -23.62 -5.09
C GLY A 170 16.06 -24.85 -5.74
N GLU A 171 15.12 -25.47 -5.02
CA GLU A 171 14.34 -26.61 -5.51
C GLU A 171 12.90 -26.19 -5.85
N VAL A 172 12.38 -26.77 -6.95
CA VAL A 172 10.96 -26.72 -7.31
C VAL A 172 10.38 -28.10 -7.04
N TRP A 173 9.40 -28.17 -6.19
CA TRP A 173 8.67 -29.40 -5.91
C TRP A 173 7.34 -29.38 -6.67
N PRO A 174 6.98 -30.45 -7.37
CA PRO A 174 5.73 -30.56 -8.13
C PRO A 174 4.49 -30.69 -7.24
#